data_1e57be703dc06345d327cf63ccafd1cf
#
_entry.id   1e57be703dc06345d327cf63ccafd1cf
#
_cell.length_a   1.000
_cell.length_b   1.000
_cell.length_c   1.000
_cell.angle_alpha   90.00
_cell.angle_beta   90.00
_cell.angle_gamma   90.00
#
_symmetry.space_group_name_H-M   'P 1'
#
loop_
_entity.id
_entity.type
_entity.pdbx_description
1 polymer ?
#
loop_
_entity_poly.entity_id
_entity_poly.type
_entity_poly.pdbx_seq_one_letter_code
_entity_poly.pdbx_strand_id
1 'polypeptide(L)'
;MKRARPPLARHDLRRADALLTTGDVARLLRVHPKHVYRLLRRGLPGHRVGGEWRFLAAEVLRWSGAPPAEPEPELGRERDLAATLDGRPVSTPLVAANGDLAFEFLHARLSGGWPMFGHVQADRAEGLALLQRGHVIAAGCHGDEIPAVLADERLAFIHLVDRQVGLALRRGVSLRSLRQIGKWRLASRPQTAGVRAPFDAALRQHGLDPDAVHARATELPSHREVVCAVARGEADVGLASLAWASRVGLECVPLYHEAYGLVVRARLLGDPGLVRLCEIAQGAEFRRQVASVHGYHTDQTGTISYQPPTQSAGAAAASTDASPRGRTS
;
A
#
# COMPACT_ATOMS: atom_id res chain seq x y z
N MET A 1 7.17 17.18 39.78
CA MET A 1 6.02 16.50 39.14
C MET A 1 6.53 15.45 38.17
N LYS A 2 6.43 14.17 38.51
CA LYS A 2 6.79 13.06 37.55
C LYS A 2 5.72 12.98 36.48
N ARG A 3 6.07 13.20 35.20
CA ARG A 3 5.16 13.01 34.07
C ARG A 3 4.76 11.52 34.03
N ALA A 4 3.46 11.25 34.12
CA ALA A 4 2.91 9.91 33.97
C ALA A 4 3.20 9.42 32.53
N ARG A 5 3.74 8.21 32.41
CA ARG A 5 3.96 7.57 31.11
C ARG A 5 2.61 7.35 30.43
N PRO A 6 2.47 7.67 29.13
CA PRO A 6 1.22 7.43 28.41
C PRO A 6 0.85 5.94 28.46
N PRO A 7 -0.43 5.60 28.44
CA PRO A 7 -0.89 4.22 28.49
C PRO A 7 -0.44 3.46 27.22
N LEU A 8 0.04 2.22 27.40
CA LEU A 8 0.44 1.33 26.30
C LEU A 8 -0.76 1.00 25.38
N ALA A 9 -0.53 0.87 24.07
CA ALA A 9 -1.53 0.41 23.12
C ALA A 9 -1.93 -1.06 23.38
N ARG A 10 -3.11 -1.50 22.92
CA ARG A 10 -3.63 -2.85 23.25
C ARG A 10 -2.74 -4.00 22.76
N HIS A 11 -2.06 -3.85 21.62
CA HIS A 11 -1.14 -4.86 21.11
C HIS A 11 0.15 -4.94 21.92
N ASP A 12 0.67 -3.81 22.42
CA ASP A 12 1.86 -3.76 23.27
C ASP A 12 1.66 -4.48 24.61
N LEU A 13 0.42 -4.54 25.08
CA LEU A 13 0.09 -5.22 26.33
C LEU A 13 0.30 -6.74 26.31
N ARG A 14 0.40 -7.34 25.13
CA ARG A 14 0.59 -8.79 24.96
C ARG A 14 2.01 -9.19 24.57
N ARG A 15 2.90 -8.24 24.35
CA ARG A 15 4.31 -8.55 24.08
C ARG A 15 4.93 -9.20 25.30
N ALA A 16 5.58 -10.34 25.11
CA ALA A 16 6.15 -11.13 26.20
C ALA A 16 7.11 -10.35 27.10
N ASP A 17 7.86 -9.40 26.53
CA ASP A 17 8.86 -8.55 27.18
C ASP A 17 8.26 -7.23 27.73
N ALA A 18 6.97 -6.98 27.55
CA ALA A 18 6.35 -5.73 27.98
C ALA A 18 6.26 -5.65 29.50
N LEU A 19 6.77 -4.55 30.06
CA LEU A 19 6.65 -4.24 31.49
C LEU A 19 5.38 -3.40 31.72
N LEU A 20 4.36 -4.03 32.27
CA LEU A 20 3.01 -3.49 32.46
C LEU A 20 2.86 -2.79 33.80
N THR A 21 2.03 -1.75 33.83
CA THR A 21 1.52 -1.12 35.05
C THR A 21 0.24 -1.86 35.54
N THR A 22 -0.23 -1.54 36.75
CA THR A 22 -1.53 -2.03 37.26
C THR A 22 -2.69 -1.70 36.31
N GLY A 23 -2.66 -0.50 35.68
CA GLY A 23 -3.67 -0.10 34.71
C GLY A 23 -3.58 -0.88 33.42
N ASP A 24 -2.38 -1.24 32.97
CA ASP A 24 -2.17 -2.07 31.77
C ASP A 24 -2.67 -3.49 32.00
N VAL A 25 -2.36 -4.10 33.15
CA VAL A 25 -2.87 -5.42 33.52
C VAL A 25 -4.40 -5.42 33.61
N ALA A 26 -5.00 -4.38 34.18
CA ALA A 26 -6.46 -4.24 34.22
C ALA A 26 -7.08 -4.25 32.81
N ARG A 27 -6.47 -3.54 31.87
CA ARG A 27 -6.89 -3.50 30.47
C ARG A 27 -6.65 -4.84 29.76
N LEU A 28 -5.49 -5.48 30.00
CA LEU A 28 -5.13 -6.76 29.42
C LEU A 28 -6.12 -7.86 29.85
N LEU A 29 -6.44 -7.92 31.15
CA LEU A 29 -7.35 -8.91 31.73
C LEU A 29 -8.83 -8.48 31.69
N ARG A 30 -9.14 -7.29 31.17
CA ARG A 30 -10.49 -6.71 31.08
C ARG A 30 -11.19 -6.62 32.46
N VAL A 31 -10.45 -6.20 33.48
CA VAL A 31 -10.96 -6.03 34.84
C VAL A 31 -10.76 -4.59 35.33
N HIS A 32 -11.48 -4.19 36.38
CA HIS A 32 -11.25 -2.90 37.01
C HIS A 32 -9.88 -2.86 37.71
N PRO A 33 -9.10 -1.74 37.70
CA PRO A 33 -7.77 -1.66 38.32
C PRO A 33 -7.72 -2.09 39.79
N LYS A 34 -8.74 -1.79 40.58
CA LYS A 34 -8.85 -2.29 41.97
C LYS A 34 -8.87 -3.81 42.07
N HIS A 35 -9.33 -4.49 41.05
CA HIS A 35 -9.38 -5.96 40.99
C HIS A 35 -7.98 -6.57 40.86
N VAL A 36 -7.03 -5.89 40.21
CA VAL A 36 -5.65 -6.36 40.06
C VAL A 36 -4.99 -6.59 41.41
N TYR A 37 -5.25 -5.74 42.42
CA TYR A 37 -4.74 -5.93 43.78
C TYR A 37 -5.32 -7.18 44.46
N ARG A 38 -6.56 -7.57 44.13
CA ARG A 38 -7.16 -8.84 44.60
C ARG A 38 -6.52 -10.02 43.87
N LEU A 39 -6.19 -9.90 42.61
CA LEU A 39 -5.51 -10.94 41.84
C LEU A 39 -4.07 -11.17 42.33
N LEU A 40 -3.35 -10.11 42.74
CA LEU A 40 -2.03 -10.22 43.38
C LEU A 40 -2.09 -11.12 44.63
N ARG A 41 -3.13 -10.97 45.47
CA ARG A 41 -3.35 -11.83 46.65
C ARG A 41 -3.69 -13.27 46.27
N ARG A 42 -4.08 -13.56 45.01
CA ARG A 42 -4.36 -14.87 44.45
C ARG A 42 -3.23 -15.44 43.61
N GLY A 43 -2.02 -14.82 43.70
CA GLY A 43 -0.83 -15.32 43.04
C GLY A 43 -0.57 -14.75 41.64
N LEU A 44 -1.23 -13.63 41.25
CA LEU A 44 -0.84 -12.93 40.05
C LEU A 44 0.62 -12.48 40.19
N PRO A 45 1.55 -12.90 39.29
CA PRO A 45 2.95 -12.51 39.38
C PRO A 45 3.13 -11.02 39.14
N GLY A 46 3.87 -10.36 40.02
CA GLY A 46 4.18 -8.94 39.91
C GLY A 46 5.33 -8.55 40.83
N HIS A 47 6.08 -7.52 40.45
CA HIS A 47 7.26 -7.03 41.15
C HIS A 47 7.06 -5.59 41.60
N ARG A 48 7.58 -5.22 42.77
CA ARG A 48 7.57 -3.83 43.23
C ARG A 48 8.83 -3.11 42.76
N VAL A 49 8.64 -2.05 41.98
CA VAL A 49 9.73 -1.20 41.50
C VAL A 49 9.41 0.27 41.92
N GLY A 50 10.25 0.84 42.76
CA GLY A 50 10.05 2.21 43.22
C GLY A 50 8.73 2.47 43.94
N GLY A 51 8.20 1.47 44.67
CA GLY A 51 6.93 1.55 45.36
C GLY A 51 5.69 1.22 44.54
N GLU A 52 5.81 1.08 43.22
CA GLU A 52 4.73 0.76 42.30
C GLU A 52 4.82 -0.68 41.80
N TRP A 53 3.67 -1.29 41.53
CA TRP A 53 3.62 -2.63 40.95
C TRP A 53 3.97 -2.57 39.45
N ARG A 54 4.81 -3.53 39.02
CA ARG A 54 5.15 -3.83 37.63
C ARG A 54 4.96 -5.31 37.35
N PHE A 55 4.55 -5.63 36.14
CA PHE A 55 4.19 -6.99 35.72
C PHE A 55 4.81 -7.29 34.38
N LEU A 56 5.40 -8.45 34.19
CA LEU A 56 5.78 -8.94 32.87
C LEU A 56 4.57 -9.52 32.16
N ALA A 57 4.30 -9.06 30.95
CA ALA A 57 3.12 -9.50 30.18
C ALA A 57 3.09 -11.01 30.00
N ALA A 58 4.24 -11.65 29.70
CA ALA A 58 4.35 -13.10 29.57
C ALA A 58 3.93 -13.85 30.85
N GLU A 59 4.25 -13.33 32.02
CA GLU A 59 3.90 -13.95 33.29
C GLU A 59 2.40 -13.80 33.58
N VAL A 60 1.83 -12.62 33.30
CA VAL A 60 0.40 -12.35 33.46
C VAL A 60 -0.43 -13.25 32.53
N LEU A 61 -0.03 -13.37 31.27
CA LEU A 61 -0.71 -14.22 30.29
C LEU A 61 -0.64 -15.69 30.70
N ARG A 62 0.53 -16.18 31.10
CA ARG A 62 0.70 -17.57 31.58
C ARG A 62 -0.16 -17.85 32.81
N TRP A 63 -0.20 -16.92 33.75
CA TRP A 63 -1.00 -17.04 34.97
C TRP A 63 -2.51 -17.05 34.67
N SER A 64 -2.95 -16.26 33.69
CA SER A 64 -4.37 -16.17 33.31
C SER A 64 -4.85 -17.36 32.48
N GLY A 65 -3.95 -18.30 32.11
CA GLY A 65 -4.27 -19.42 31.21
C GLY A 65 -4.55 -18.99 29.77
N ALA A 66 -4.32 -17.70 29.45
CA ALA A 66 -4.38 -17.25 28.07
C ALA A 66 -3.13 -17.75 27.33
N PRO A 67 -3.27 -18.38 26.15
CA PRO A 67 -2.09 -18.71 25.37
C PRO A 67 -1.30 -17.42 25.13
N PRO A 68 0.05 -17.46 25.21
CA PRO A 68 0.86 -16.36 24.68
C PRO A 68 0.39 -16.10 23.25
N ALA A 69 0.36 -14.84 22.83
CA ALA A 69 0.12 -14.54 21.43
C ALA A 69 1.11 -15.43 20.65
N GLU A 70 0.58 -16.30 19.79
CA GLU A 70 1.45 -17.06 18.88
C GLU A 70 2.36 -16.04 18.22
N PRO A 71 3.66 -16.32 18.10
CA PRO A 71 4.52 -15.46 17.32
C PRO A 71 3.86 -15.36 15.95
N GLU A 72 3.44 -14.15 15.57
CA GLU A 72 2.95 -13.88 14.23
C GLU A 72 3.92 -14.55 13.26
N PRO A 73 3.45 -15.33 12.26
CA PRO A 73 4.32 -16.05 11.35
C PRO A 73 5.36 -15.06 10.83
N GLU A 74 6.62 -15.45 10.92
CA GLU A 74 7.81 -14.65 10.69
C GLU A 74 7.90 -14.10 9.25
N LEU A 75 6.98 -13.23 8.87
CA LEU A 75 7.11 -12.38 7.68
C LEU A 75 8.19 -11.29 7.85
N GLY A 76 8.89 -11.31 8.99
CA GLY A 76 9.87 -10.29 9.37
C GLY A 76 11.33 -10.65 9.24
N ARG A 77 11.70 -11.93 9.10
CA ARG A 77 13.13 -12.29 9.20
C ARG A 77 14.00 -11.92 8.02
N GLU A 78 13.47 -11.70 6.83
CA GLU A 78 14.24 -11.19 5.69
C GLU A 78 14.29 -9.64 5.62
N ARG A 79 13.60 -8.96 6.55
CA ARG A 79 13.60 -7.49 6.61
C ARG A 79 14.71 -6.91 7.48
N ASP A 80 15.55 -7.74 8.08
CA ASP A 80 16.64 -7.29 8.93
C ASP A 80 17.83 -6.73 8.13
N LEU A 81 17.61 -5.60 7.47
CA LEU A 81 18.61 -4.55 7.45
C LEU A 81 18.44 -3.76 8.75
N ALA A 82 18.78 -4.42 9.85
CA ALA A 82 18.64 -3.86 11.17
C ALA A 82 19.65 -2.73 11.39
N ALA A 83 19.19 -1.51 11.21
CA ALA A 83 19.84 -0.38 11.88
C ALA A 83 19.44 -0.44 13.35
N THR A 84 20.38 -0.77 14.23
CA THR A 84 20.19 -0.72 15.67
C THR A 84 20.36 0.71 16.15
N LEU A 85 19.25 1.37 16.46
CA LEU A 85 19.26 2.54 17.34
C LEU A 85 18.89 2.04 18.75
N ASP A 86 19.76 2.27 19.73
CA ASP A 86 19.59 1.84 21.11
C ASP A 86 19.45 0.32 21.33
N GLY A 87 20.15 -0.50 20.51
CA GLY A 87 20.15 -1.96 20.67
C GLY A 87 18.87 -2.67 20.22
N ARG A 88 17.92 -1.99 19.58
CA ARG A 88 16.72 -2.58 19.00
C ARG A 88 16.77 -2.58 17.47
N PRO A 89 16.47 -3.69 16.81
CA PRO A 89 16.36 -3.68 15.36
C PRO A 89 15.23 -2.76 14.94
N VAL A 90 15.56 -1.75 14.14
CA VAL A 90 14.59 -0.84 13.55
C VAL A 90 14.42 -1.25 12.09
N SER A 91 13.31 -1.93 11.78
CA SER A 91 12.96 -2.17 10.38
C SER A 91 12.33 -0.91 9.80
N THR A 92 12.94 -0.35 8.77
CA THR A 92 12.32 0.72 7.98
C THR A 92 11.35 0.09 6.99
N PRO A 93 10.03 0.35 7.08
CA PRO A 93 9.09 -0.18 6.13
C PRO A 93 9.37 0.35 4.71
N LEU A 94 9.28 -0.53 3.72
CA LEU A 94 9.48 -0.18 2.32
C LEU A 94 8.13 -0.07 1.60
N VAL A 95 8.01 0.90 0.71
CA VAL A 95 6.87 1.08 -0.20
C VAL A 95 7.38 1.01 -1.63
N ALA A 96 6.78 0.16 -2.45
CA ALA A 96 7.08 0.09 -3.88
C ALA A 96 6.11 0.99 -4.65
N ALA A 97 6.63 1.91 -5.48
CA ALA A 97 5.78 2.79 -6.28
C ALA A 97 6.51 3.27 -7.55
N ASN A 98 5.77 3.73 -8.53
CA ASN A 98 6.29 4.09 -9.85
C ASN A 98 6.62 5.59 -10.04
N GLY A 99 6.74 6.36 -8.95
CA GLY A 99 7.07 7.79 -9.04
C GLY A 99 5.91 8.66 -9.51
N ASP A 100 4.66 8.33 -9.18
CA ASP A 100 3.55 9.26 -9.31
C ASP A 100 3.71 10.46 -8.36
N LEU A 101 3.34 11.68 -8.80
CA LEU A 101 3.52 12.89 -7.99
C LEU A 101 2.74 12.86 -6.68
N ALA A 102 1.55 12.23 -6.65
CA ALA A 102 0.81 12.09 -5.40
C ALA A 102 1.58 11.21 -4.41
N PHE A 103 2.22 10.13 -4.89
CA PHE A 103 3.08 9.31 -4.05
C PHE A 103 4.35 10.06 -3.62
N GLU A 104 4.98 10.83 -4.51
CA GLU A 104 6.17 11.63 -4.15
C GLU A 104 5.84 12.65 -3.04
N PHE A 105 4.67 13.29 -3.11
CA PHE A 105 4.22 14.21 -2.06
C PHE A 105 3.94 13.50 -0.73
N LEU A 106 3.33 12.32 -0.78
CA LEU A 106 3.11 11.49 0.40
C LEU A 106 4.44 11.06 1.02
N HIS A 107 5.36 10.55 0.21
CA HIS A 107 6.67 10.09 0.65
C HIS A 107 7.51 11.23 1.26
N ALA A 108 7.50 12.42 0.66
CA ALA A 108 8.18 13.58 1.21
C ALA A 108 7.70 13.94 2.63
N ARG A 109 6.38 13.80 2.90
CA ARG A 109 5.83 14.04 4.24
C ARG A 109 6.14 12.92 5.23
N LEU A 110 6.18 11.68 4.75
CA LEU A 110 6.57 10.53 5.56
C LEU A 110 8.04 10.62 5.99
N SER A 111 8.91 11.13 5.13
CA SER A 111 10.34 11.29 5.40
C SER A 111 10.63 12.32 6.50
N GLY A 112 9.71 13.23 6.80
CA GLY A 112 9.84 14.26 7.85
C GLY A 112 9.55 13.78 9.28
N GLY A 113 9.40 12.47 9.55
CA GLY A 113 9.07 11.98 10.89
C GLY A 113 9.27 10.48 11.04
N TRP A 114 8.89 9.94 12.20
CA TRP A 114 9.04 8.54 12.55
C TRP A 114 7.68 7.82 12.59
N PRO A 115 7.57 6.55 12.14
CA PRO A 115 8.59 5.76 11.45
C PRO A 115 8.90 6.30 10.06
N MET A 116 10.17 6.21 9.64
CA MET A 116 10.58 6.54 8.28
C MET A 116 10.18 5.44 7.32
N PHE A 117 10.00 5.82 6.04
CA PHE A 117 9.71 4.88 4.96
C PHE A 117 10.81 4.90 3.91
N GLY A 118 11.23 3.70 3.50
CA GLY A 118 12.04 3.54 2.29
C GLY A 118 11.15 3.45 1.04
N HIS A 119 11.65 3.90 -0.09
CA HIS A 119 10.99 3.82 -1.37
C HIS A 119 11.77 2.90 -2.32
N VAL A 120 11.06 1.98 -2.95
CA VAL A 120 11.55 1.14 -4.04
C VAL A 120 10.83 1.58 -5.31
N GLN A 121 11.62 2.05 -6.30
CA GLN A 121 11.06 2.35 -7.62
C GLN A 121 10.64 1.04 -8.29
N ALA A 122 9.36 0.87 -8.54
CA ALA A 122 8.81 -0.33 -9.14
C ALA A 122 7.53 -0.03 -9.91
N ASP A 123 7.33 -0.69 -11.03
CA ASP A 123 6.06 -0.71 -11.73
C ASP A 123 5.04 -1.59 -11.02
N ARG A 124 3.77 -1.52 -11.44
CA ARG A 124 2.65 -2.22 -10.79
C ARG A 124 2.92 -3.71 -10.59
N ALA A 125 3.35 -4.43 -11.62
CA ALA A 125 3.56 -5.87 -11.56
C ALA A 125 4.69 -6.24 -10.59
N GLU A 126 5.81 -5.52 -10.65
CA GLU A 126 6.95 -5.70 -9.77
C GLU A 126 6.60 -5.33 -8.32
N GLY A 127 5.95 -4.18 -8.11
CA GLY A 127 5.52 -3.73 -6.79
C GLY A 127 4.58 -4.72 -6.10
N LEU A 128 3.61 -5.28 -6.83
CA LEU A 128 2.72 -6.32 -6.33
C LEU A 128 3.46 -7.64 -6.01
N ALA A 129 4.44 -8.03 -6.83
CA ALA A 129 5.27 -9.19 -6.55
C ALA A 129 6.14 -8.99 -5.30
N LEU A 130 6.67 -7.78 -5.07
CA LEU A 130 7.38 -7.42 -3.83
C LEU A 130 6.44 -7.45 -2.62
N LEU A 131 5.21 -6.95 -2.76
CA LEU A 131 4.20 -7.00 -1.72
C LEU A 131 3.82 -8.45 -1.38
N GLN A 132 3.64 -9.31 -2.38
CA GLN A 132 3.34 -10.73 -2.22
C GLN A 132 4.43 -11.47 -1.43
N ARG A 133 5.70 -11.17 -1.72
CA ARG A 133 6.86 -11.74 -1.01
C ARG A 133 7.09 -11.11 0.37
N GLY A 134 6.34 -10.08 0.75
CA GLY A 134 6.52 -9.37 2.01
C GLY A 134 7.74 -8.45 2.07
N HIS A 135 8.38 -8.15 0.94
CA HIS A 135 9.54 -7.26 0.88
C HIS A 135 9.14 -5.78 1.03
N VAL A 136 7.88 -5.44 0.76
CA VAL A 136 7.32 -4.12 0.98
C VAL A 136 5.99 -4.23 1.73
N ILE A 137 5.61 -3.18 2.45
CA ILE A 137 4.33 -3.13 3.18
C ILE A 137 3.18 -2.57 2.33
N ALA A 138 3.51 -1.84 1.27
CA ALA A 138 2.55 -1.27 0.34
C ALA A 138 3.12 -1.24 -1.08
N ALA A 139 2.25 -1.36 -2.07
CA ALA A 139 2.61 -1.28 -3.49
C ALA A 139 1.69 -0.33 -4.25
N GLY A 140 2.25 0.53 -5.09
CA GLY A 140 1.52 1.41 -6.01
C GLY A 140 0.70 0.60 -7.01
N CYS A 141 -0.57 0.92 -7.14
CA CYS A 141 -1.49 0.25 -8.02
C CYS A 141 -2.36 1.28 -8.77
N HIS A 142 -2.78 0.90 -9.97
CA HIS A 142 -3.65 1.69 -10.82
C HIS A 142 -4.96 0.92 -11.06
N GLY A 143 -6.06 1.66 -11.20
CA GLY A 143 -7.35 1.11 -11.49
C GLY A 143 -8.03 0.48 -10.28
N ASP A 144 -9.29 0.11 -10.46
CA ASP A 144 -10.17 -0.38 -9.40
C ASP A 144 -9.98 -1.88 -9.12
N GLU A 145 -9.23 -2.59 -9.96
CA GLU A 145 -8.98 -4.02 -9.81
C GLU A 145 -7.59 -4.31 -9.22
N ILE A 146 -7.59 -4.83 -8.01
CA ILE A 146 -6.39 -5.42 -7.42
C ILE A 146 -6.23 -6.82 -8.00
N PRO A 147 -5.07 -7.15 -8.60
CA PRO A 147 -4.88 -8.46 -9.22
C PRO A 147 -5.06 -9.62 -8.23
N ALA A 148 -5.62 -10.72 -8.72
CA ALA A 148 -5.83 -11.96 -7.97
C ALA A 148 -4.55 -12.63 -7.41
N VAL A 149 -3.38 -12.08 -7.70
CA VAL A 149 -2.06 -12.55 -7.23
C VAL A 149 -1.96 -12.64 -5.70
N LEU A 150 -2.85 -11.93 -4.99
CA LEU A 150 -2.96 -11.93 -3.53
C LEU A 150 -4.32 -12.45 -3.06
N ALA A 151 -4.92 -13.36 -3.83
CA ALA A 151 -6.30 -13.83 -3.66
C ALA A 151 -6.63 -14.42 -2.28
N ASP A 152 -5.64 -14.95 -1.57
CA ASP A 152 -5.85 -15.60 -0.27
C ASP A 152 -5.88 -14.62 0.91
N GLU A 153 -5.61 -13.34 0.69
CA GLU A 153 -5.60 -12.32 1.75
C GLU A 153 -6.59 -11.18 1.43
N ARG A 154 -7.23 -10.68 2.48
CA ARG A 154 -8.00 -9.44 2.37
C ARG A 154 -7.05 -8.26 2.16
N LEU A 155 -7.24 -7.57 1.05
CA LEU A 155 -6.45 -6.40 0.67
C LEU A 155 -7.23 -5.12 0.95
N ALA A 156 -6.49 -4.04 1.19
CA ALA A 156 -7.02 -2.70 1.26
C ALA A 156 -6.32 -1.84 0.20
N PHE A 157 -7.07 -0.94 -0.41
CA PHE A 157 -6.58 0.07 -1.33
C PHE A 157 -6.73 1.44 -0.68
N ILE A 158 -5.61 2.12 -0.50
CA ILE A 158 -5.53 3.49 0.00
C ILE A 158 -5.49 4.40 -1.21
N HIS A 159 -6.59 5.09 -1.49
CA HIS A 159 -6.74 5.95 -2.65
C HIS A 159 -5.93 7.24 -2.48
N LEU A 160 -5.03 7.53 -3.41
CA LEU A 160 -4.25 8.76 -3.38
C LEU A 160 -4.82 9.83 -4.31
N VAL A 161 -5.24 9.45 -5.51
CA VAL A 161 -5.71 10.41 -6.53
C VAL A 161 -6.44 9.70 -7.68
N ASP A 162 -7.42 10.37 -8.28
CA ASP A 162 -7.86 10.09 -9.64
C ASP A 162 -7.07 10.97 -10.58
N ARG A 163 -6.47 10.37 -11.63
CA ARG A 163 -5.56 11.06 -12.52
C ARG A 163 -5.88 10.85 -13.98
N GLN A 164 -5.52 11.81 -14.79
CA GLN A 164 -5.54 11.67 -16.25
C GLN A 164 -4.22 11.12 -16.75
N VAL A 165 -4.31 10.14 -17.66
CA VAL A 165 -3.18 9.62 -18.45
C VAL A 165 -3.41 9.92 -19.90
N GLY A 166 -2.35 10.27 -20.62
CA GLY A 166 -2.45 10.67 -22.01
C GLY A 166 -1.11 10.70 -22.71
N LEU A 167 -1.07 11.43 -23.80
CA LEU A 167 0.11 11.61 -24.62
C LEU A 167 0.65 13.02 -24.45
N ALA A 168 1.78 13.16 -23.77
CA ALA A 168 2.56 14.39 -23.71
C ALA A 168 3.14 14.70 -25.09
N LEU A 169 3.02 15.95 -25.53
CA LEU A 169 3.43 16.39 -26.87
C LEU A 169 4.64 17.32 -26.77
N ARG A 170 5.64 17.09 -27.61
CA ARG A 170 6.73 18.04 -27.82
C ARG A 170 6.16 19.32 -28.42
N ARG A 171 6.74 20.46 -28.06
CA ARG A 171 6.33 21.76 -28.60
C ARG A 171 6.34 21.75 -30.14
N GLY A 172 5.22 22.17 -30.73
CA GLY A 172 5.01 22.19 -32.19
C GLY A 172 4.50 20.85 -32.76
N VAL A 173 4.32 19.82 -31.96
CA VAL A 173 3.65 18.59 -32.37
C VAL A 173 2.16 18.73 -32.13
N SER A 174 1.33 18.31 -33.08
CA SER A 174 -0.13 18.28 -32.98
C SER A 174 -0.64 16.87 -33.27
N LEU A 175 -1.34 16.28 -32.32
CA LEU A 175 -1.95 14.95 -32.45
C LEU A 175 -3.47 15.06 -32.36
N ARG A 176 -4.15 15.02 -33.51
CA ARG A 176 -5.62 15.11 -33.59
C ARG A 176 -6.30 13.75 -33.49
N SER A 177 -5.60 12.65 -33.65
CA SER A 177 -6.09 11.29 -33.55
C SER A 177 -4.94 10.35 -33.26
N LEU A 178 -5.20 9.29 -32.47
CA LEU A 178 -4.24 8.21 -32.21
C LEU A 178 -3.74 7.55 -33.49
N ARG A 179 -4.52 7.54 -34.57
CA ARG A 179 -4.08 7.00 -35.86
C ARG A 179 -2.83 7.69 -36.44
N GLN A 180 -2.51 8.86 -35.95
CA GLN A 180 -1.32 9.61 -36.36
C GLN A 180 -0.07 9.25 -35.55
N ILE A 181 -0.19 8.37 -34.52
CA ILE A 181 0.92 8.05 -33.59
C ILE A 181 2.16 7.55 -34.34
N GLY A 182 1.96 6.77 -35.41
CA GLY A 182 3.05 6.23 -36.23
C GLY A 182 3.87 7.28 -37.00
N LYS A 183 3.45 8.55 -37.04
CA LYS A 183 4.20 9.65 -37.64
C LYS A 183 5.26 10.23 -36.70
N TRP A 184 5.19 9.88 -35.42
CA TRP A 184 5.97 10.50 -34.36
C TRP A 184 6.86 9.49 -33.64
N ARG A 185 7.98 9.94 -33.10
CA ARG A 185 8.83 9.13 -32.21
C ARG A 185 8.11 9.04 -30.86
N LEU A 186 7.71 7.83 -30.49
CA LEU A 186 6.96 7.58 -29.26
C LEU A 186 7.92 7.18 -28.13
N ALA A 187 7.82 7.85 -27.00
CA ALA A 187 8.32 7.35 -25.72
C ALA A 187 7.17 6.64 -24.98
N SER A 188 7.34 5.38 -24.70
CA SER A 188 6.34 4.53 -24.06
C SER A 188 6.81 4.02 -22.71
N ARG A 189 5.93 3.30 -22.03
CA ARG A 189 6.22 2.61 -20.77
C ARG A 189 6.40 1.11 -21.03
N PRO A 190 7.17 0.39 -20.19
CA PRO A 190 7.28 -1.06 -20.27
C PRO A 190 5.92 -1.76 -20.20
N GLN A 191 5.83 -2.96 -20.72
CA GLN A 191 4.61 -3.78 -20.69
C GLN A 191 4.14 -4.05 -19.25
N THR A 192 5.05 -4.07 -18.27
CA THR A 192 4.79 -4.25 -16.84
C THR A 192 4.15 -3.04 -16.18
N ALA A 193 4.18 -1.86 -16.82
CA ALA A 193 3.58 -0.65 -16.29
C ALA A 193 2.05 -0.70 -16.42
N GLY A 194 1.34 -0.34 -15.34
CA GLY A 194 -0.12 -0.38 -15.31
C GLY A 194 -0.81 0.46 -16.38
N VAL A 195 -0.19 1.55 -16.81
CA VAL A 195 -0.71 2.46 -17.87
C VAL A 195 -0.65 1.86 -19.27
N ARG A 196 0.08 0.76 -19.46
CA ARG A 196 0.30 0.17 -20.78
C ARG A 196 -0.96 -0.53 -21.33
N ALA A 197 -1.63 -1.33 -20.53
CA ALA A 197 -2.81 -2.06 -20.95
C ALA A 197 -3.99 -1.17 -21.40
N PRO A 198 -4.35 -0.10 -20.66
CA PRO A 198 -5.36 0.85 -21.15
C PRO A 198 -4.94 1.58 -22.43
N PHE A 199 -3.66 1.92 -22.58
CA PHE A 199 -3.17 2.53 -23.81
C PHE A 199 -3.26 1.58 -25.01
N ASP A 200 -2.88 0.31 -24.83
CA ASP A 200 -3.02 -0.72 -25.84
C ASP A 200 -4.48 -0.94 -26.25
N ALA A 201 -5.41 -0.88 -25.28
CA ALA A 201 -6.83 -0.92 -25.57
C ALA A 201 -7.29 0.28 -26.41
N ALA A 202 -6.81 1.50 -26.08
CA ALA A 202 -7.10 2.69 -26.86
C ALA A 202 -6.52 2.61 -28.30
N LEU A 203 -5.33 2.06 -28.47
CA LEU A 203 -4.76 1.80 -29.81
C LEU A 203 -5.64 0.88 -30.64
N ARG A 204 -6.08 -0.26 -30.07
CA ARG A 204 -6.97 -1.22 -30.75
C ARG A 204 -8.31 -0.59 -31.14
N GLN A 205 -8.91 0.24 -30.27
CA GLN A 205 -10.15 0.97 -30.58
C GLN A 205 -10.01 1.90 -31.78
N HIS A 206 -8.79 2.38 -32.05
CA HIS A 206 -8.50 3.21 -33.21
C HIS A 206 -7.98 2.42 -34.43
N GLY A 207 -8.04 1.06 -34.37
CA GLY A 207 -7.62 0.17 -35.45
C GLY A 207 -6.11 0.08 -35.62
N LEU A 208 -5.36 0.32 -34.53
CA LEU A 208 -3.90 0.18 -34.52
C LEU A 208 -3.51 -1.11 -33.80
N ASP A 209 -2.46 -1.75 -34.29
CA ASP A 209 -1.81 -2.86 -33.62
C ASP A 209 -0.84 -2.33 -32.56
N PRO A 210 -1.06 -2.61 -31.26
CA PRO A 210 -0.18 -2.15 -30.19
C PRO A 210 1.26 -2.65 -30.35
N ASP A 211 1.44 -3.90 -30.77
CA ASP A 211 2.78 -4.50 -30.90
C ASP A 211 3.59 -3.78 -31.97
N ALA A 212 2.97 -3.46 -33.10
CA ALA A 212 3.61 -2.68 -34.16
C ALA A 212 3.94 -1.24 -33.73
N VAL A 213 3.09 -0.63 -32.90
CA VAL A 213 3.35 0.71 -32.34
C VAL A 213 4.52 0.68 -31.36
N HIS A 214 4.53 -0.29 -30.45
CA HIS A 214 5.55 -0.39 -29.42
C HIS A 214 6.90 -0.90 -29.93
N ALA A 215 6.93 -1.71 -30.98
CA ALA A 215 8.18 -2.11 -31.63
C ALA A 215 9.03 -0.94 -32.13
N ARG A 216 8.40 0.24 -32.30
CA ARG A 216 9.04 1.48 -32.75
C ARG A 216 9.20 2.53 -31.65
N ALA A 217 8.73 2.23 -30.45
CA ALA A 217 8.77 3.13 -29.32
C ALA A 217 10.05 2.95 -28.49
N THR A 218 10.49 4.02 -27.85
CA THR A 218 11.51 3.96 -26.79
C THR A 218 10.81 3.68 -25.47
N GLU A 219 11.09 2.57 -24.82
CA GLU A 219 10.55 2.27 -23.50
C GLU A 219 11.37 2.93 -22.40
N LEU A 220 10.67 3.64 -21.49
CA LEU A 220 11.25 4.37 -20.38
C LEU A 220 10.60 3.99 -19.05
N PRO A 221 11.36 3.90 -17.96
CA PRO A 221 10.92 3.26 -16.71
C PRO A 221 9.97 4.10 -15.85
N SER A 222 9.75 5.39 -16.15
CA SER A 222 8.86 6.27 -15.36
C SER A 222 8.16 7.33 -16.20
N HIS A 223 7.04 7.85 -15.69
CA HIS A 223 6.37 9.01 -16.31
C HIS A 223 7.32 10.22 -16.42
N ARG A 224 8.16 10.43 -15.39
CA ARG A 224 9.15 11.50 -15.35
C ARG A 224 10.12 11.40 -16.52
N GLU A 225 10.67 10.21 -16.75
CA GLU A 225 11.64 10.00 -17.83
C GLU A 225 11.00 10.15 -19.21
N VAL A 226 9.75 9.68 -19.38
CA VAL A 226 8.99 9.89 -20.60
C VAL A 226 8.84 11.38 -20.91
N VAL A 227 8.33 12.18 -19.95
CA VAL A 227 8.13 13.61 -20.20
C VAL A 227 9.45 14.37 -20.37
N CYS A 228 10.51 13.95 -19.67
CA CYS A 228 11.84 14.51 -19.87
C CYS A 228 12.40 14.22 -21.28
N ALA A 229 12.23 13.01 -21.80
CA ALA A 229 12.62 12.65 -23.16
C ALA A 229 11.87 13.49 -24.21
N VAL A 230 10.56 13.71 -24.01
CA VAL A 230 9.78 14.60 -24.88
C VAL A 230 10.25 16.03 -24.77
N ALA A 231 10.47 16.56 -23.57
CA ALA A 231 10.93 17.92 -23.34
C ALA A 231 12.31 18.21 -23.97
N ARG A 232 13.21 17.21 -23.95
CA ARG A 232 14.54 17.30 -24.61
C ARG A 232 14.51 17.06 -26.12
N GLY A 233 13.34 16.70 -26.69
CA GLY A 233 13.20 16.40 -28.11
C GLY A 233 13.76 15.03 -28.53
N GLU A 234 14.03 14.15 -27.60
CA GLU A 234 14.44 12.75 -27.85
C GLU A 234 13.24 11.90 -28.35
N ALA A 235 12.04 12.28 -27.93
CA ALA A 235 10.76 11.78 -28.45
C ALA A 235 9.85 12.96 -28.84
N ASP A 236 8.88 12.71 -29.70
CA ASP A 236 7.91 13.70 -30.14
C ASP A 236 6.61 13.61 -29.33
N VAL A 237 6.27 12.37 -28.91
CA VAL A 237 5.07 12.04 -28.16
C VAL A 237 5.45 11.08 -27.04
N GLY A 238 4.83 11.20 -25.86
CA GLY A 238 5.15 10.34 -24.73
C GLY A 238 3.93 9.90 -23.92
N LEU A 239 3.82 8.61 -23.58
CA LEU A 239 2.77 8.08 -22.71
C LEU A 239 3.06 8.45 -21.26
N ALA A 240 2.32 9.40 -20.70
CA ALA A 240 2.54 9.87 -19.34
C ALA A 240 1.25 10.37 -18.67
N SER A 241 1.30 10.59 -17.34
CA SER A 241 0.23 11.31 -16.67
C SER A 241 0.25 12.79 -17.04
N LEU A 242 -0.94 13.39 -17.11
CA LEU A 242 -1.10 14.82 -17.37
C LEU A 242 -0.37 15.66 -16.31
N ALA A 243 -0.35 15.20 -15.07
CA ALA A 243 0.37 15.83 -13.97
C ALA A 243 1.86 16.00 -14.25
N TRP A 244 2.53 14.95 -14.73
CA TRP A 244 3.95 15.03 -15.11
C TRP A 244 4.19 15.88 -16.36
N ALA A 245 3.30 15.77 -17.38
CA ALA A 245 3.41 16.61 -18.58
C ALA A 245 3.32 18.10 -18.21
N SER A 246 2.32 18.50 -17.44
CA SER A 246 2.14 19.89 -16.98
C SER A 246 3.31 20.41 -16.15
N ARG A 247 3.90 19.55 -15.31
CA ARG A 247 5.03 19.95 -14.45
C ARG A 247 6.27 20.36 -15.25
N VAL A 248 6.45 19.84 -16.46
CA VAL A 248 7.55 20.19 -17.37
C VAL A 248 7.11 21.12 -18.51
N GLY A 249 5.89 21.64 -18.44
CA GLY A 249 5.37 22.62 -19.42
C GLY A 249 5.02 22.03 -20.79
N LEU A 250 4.69 20.73 -20.85
CA LEU A 250 4.23 20.06 -22.07
C LEU A 250 2.71 20.04 -22.14
N GLU A 251 2.17 20.18 -23.34
CA GLU A 251 0.78 19.85 -23.63
C GLU A 251 0.57 18.35 -23.54
N CYS A 252 -0.64 17.93 -23.16
CA CYS A 252 -1.00 16.53 -23.07
C CYS A 252 -2.40 16.30 -23.66
N VAL A 253 -2.50 15.34 -24.58
CA VAL A 253 -3.78 14.87 -25.10
C VAL A 253 -4.27 13.75 -24.16
N PRO A 254 -5.36 13.98 -23.39
CA PRO A 254 -5.86 12.99 -22.45
C PRO A 254 -6.42 11.77 -23.19
N LEU A 255 -6.18 10.58 -22.69
CA LEU A 255 -6.70 9.32 -23.23
C LEU A 255 -7.73 8.68 -22.30
N TYR A 256 -7.44 8.61 -21.00
CA TYR A 256 -8.31 7.99 -20.02
C TYR A 256 -8.04 8.54 -18.60
N HIS A 257 -8.95 8.21 -17.71
CA HIS A 257 -8.84 8.46 -16.28
C HIS A 257 -8.59 7.14 -15.56
N GLU A 258 -7.83 7.19 -14.49
CA GLU A 258 -7.62 6.04 -13.62
C GLU A 258 -7.45 6.47 -12.16
N ALA A 259 -7.87 5.60 -11.23
CA ALA A 259 -7.50 5.71 -9.84
C ALA A 259 -6.04 5.30 -9.66
N TYR A 260 -5.32 6.01 -8.79
CA TYR A 260 -4.00 5.63 -8.33
C TYR A 260 -3.94 5.63 -6.81
N GLY A 261 -3.35 4.60 -6.23
CA GLY A 261 -3.25 4.46 -4.79
C GLY A 261 -2.26 3.37 -4.39
N LEU A 262 -2.34 2.98 -3.12
CA LEU A 262 -1.47 1.96 -2.53
C LEU A 262 -2.29 0.75 -2.11
N VAL A 263 -1.88 -0.43 -2.57
CA VAL A 263 -2.40 -1.70 -2.09
C VAL A 263 -1.59 -2.14 -0.89
N VAL A 264 -2.28 -2.54 0.17
CA VAL A 264 -1.71 -3.05 1.41
C VAL A 264 -2.47 -4.30 1.86
N ARG A 265 -1.83 -5.16 2.65
CA ARG A 265 -2.55 -6.23 3.34
C ARG A 265 -3.40 -5.61 4.44
N ALA A 266 -4.72 -5.88 4.45
CA ALA A 266 -5.66 -5.26 5.39
C ALA A 266 -5.27 -5.53 6.86
N ARG A 267 -4.67 -6.68 7.17
CA ARG A 267 -4.16 -7.02 8.51
C ARG A 267 -3.03 -6.10 9.00
N LEU A 268 -2.32 -5.43 8.08
CA LEU A 268 -1.23 -4.52 8.41
C LEU A 268 -1.70 -3.06 8.61
N LEU A 269 -2.97 -2.73 8.40
CA LEU A 269 -3.48 -1.36 8.61
C LEU A 269 -3.32 -0.85 10.05
N GLY A 270 -3.10 -1.75 11.03
CA GLY A 270 -2.75 -1.38 12.40
C GLY A 270 -1.25 -1.16 12.63
N ASP A 271 -0.39 -1.37 11.64
CA ASP A 271 1.04 -1.08 11.74
C ASP A 271 1.25 0.44 11.91
N PRO A 272 2.10 0.90 12.86
CA PRO A 272 2.30 2.33 13.13
C PRO A 272 2.71 3.13 11.89
N GLY A 273 3.47 2.52 10.97
CA GLY A 273 3.85 3.14 9.72
C GLY A 273 2.65 3.34 8.80
N LEU A 274 1.85 2.30 8.58
CA LEU A 274 0.65 2.40 7.73
C LEU A 274 -0.41 3.32 8.36
N VAL A 275 -0.57 3.32 9.67
CA VAL A 275 -1.46 4.30 10.36
C VAL A 275 -1.02 5.72 10.01
N ARG A 276 0.27 6.04 10.17
CA ARG A 276 0.80 7.37 9.83
C ARG A 276 0.64 7.70 8.35
N LEU A 277 0.87 6.72 7.46
CA LEU A 277 0.66 6.89 6.03
C LEU A 277 -0.80 7.26 5.73
N CYS A 278 -1.77 6.54 6.31
CA CYS A 278 -3.19 6.82 6.15
C CYS A 278 -3.57 8.20 6.72
N GLU A 279 -3.07 8.57 7.90
CA GLU A 279 -3.33 9.87 8.51
C GLU A 279 -2.85 11.02 7.61
N ILE A 280 -1.65 10.89 7.00
CA ILE A 280 -1.14 11.89 6.05
C ILE A 280 -1.99 11.92 4.79
N ALA A 281 -2.32 10.77 4.20
CA ALA A 281 -3.14 10.67 2.99
C ALA A 281 -4.55 11.25 3.17
N GLN A 282 -5.11 11.13 4.38
CA GLN A 282 -6.42 11.70 4.77
C GLN A 282 -6.34 13.18 5.16
N GLY A 283 -5.14 13.69 5.38
CA GLY A 283 -4.91 15.04 5.86
C GLY A 283 -5.29 16.12 4.84
N ALA A 284 -5.91 17.21 5.31
CA ALA A 284 -6.32 18.32 4.45
C ALA A 284 -5.14 18.99 3.71
N GLU A 285 -3.96 18.97 4.31
CA GLU A 285 -2.77 19.55 3.70
C GLU A 285 -2.30 18.73 2.49
N PHE A 286 -2.25 17.40 2.62
CA PHE A 286 -1.93 16.51 1.52
C PHE A 286 -2.96 16.65 0.38
N ARG A 287 -4.26 16.64 0.72
CA ARG A 287 -5.34 16.81 -0.27
C ARG A 287 -5.22 18.14 -1.02
N ARG A 288 -4.95 19.25 -0.33
CA ARG A 288 -4.73 20.56 -0.99
C ARG A 288 -3.53 20.53 -1.93
N GLN A 289 -2.43 19.90 -1.53
CA GLN A 289 -1.24 19.79 -2.37
C GLN A 289 -1.52 18.97 -3.63
N VAL A 290 -2.18 17.83 -3.50
CA VAL A 290 -2.54 16.97 -4.63
C VAL A 290 -3.54 17.70 -5.54
N ALA A 291 -4.55 18.38 -4.97
CA ALA A 291 -5.53 19.16 -5.74
C ALA A 291 -4.92 20.34 -6.55
N SER A 292 -3.74 20.82 -6.15
CA SER A 292 -3.04 21.87 -6.91
C SER A 292 -2.36 21.38 -8.19
N VAL A 293 -2.32 20.06 -8.40
CA VAL A 293 -1.68 19.45 -9.58
C VAL A 293 -2.69 19.32 -10.71
N HIS A 294 -2.34 19.85 -11.86
CA HIS A 294 -3.22 19.77 -13.04
C HIS A 294 -3.43 18.31 -13.49
N GLY A 295 -4.69 17.96 -13.76
CA GLY A 295 -5.07 16.57 -14.13
C GLY A 295 -5.26 15.62 -12.98
N TYR A 296 -5.28 16.12 -11.72
CA TYR A 296 -5.60 15.36 -10.53
C TYR A 296 -6.97 15.75 -9.96
N HIS A 297 -7.72 14.75 -9.49
CA HIS A 297 -8.98 14.89 -8.78
C HIS A 297 -8.87 14.21 -7.42
N THR A 298 -9.38 14.85 -6.37
CA THR A 298 -9.11 14.47 -4.97
C THR A 298 -10.34 14.06 -4.17
N ASP A 299 -11.47 13.81 -4.84
CA ASP A 299 -12.73 13.49 -4.17
C ASP A 299 -12.63 12.22 -3.32
N GLN A 300 -11.87 11.24 -3.79
CA GLN A 300 -11.61 9.97 -3.10
C GLN A 300 -10.31 9.93 -2.31
N THR A 301 -9.48 10.99 -2.34
CA THR A 301 -8.16 11.01 -1.69
C THR A 301 -8.25 10.69 -0.20
N GLY A 302 -7.49 9.68 0.24
CA GLY A 302 -7.46 9.20 1.62
C GLY A 302 -8.55 8.18 1.96
N THR A 303 -9.46 7.85 1.04
CA THR A 303 -10.42 6.76 1.28
C THR A 303 -9.72 5.42 1.27
N ILE A 304 -10.23 4.47 2.06
CA ILE A 304 -9.72 3.10 2.13
C ILE A 304 -10.85 2.17 1.73
N SER A 305 -10.67 1.46 0.64
CA SER A 305 -11.58 0.42 0.18
C SER A 305 -10.97 -0.96 0.41
N TYR A 306 -11.83 -1.98 0.55
CA TYR A 306 -11.41 -3.35 0.81
C TYR A 306 -11.87 -4.25 -0.31
N GLN A 307 -10.97 -5.12 -0.78
CA GLN A 307 -11.37 -6.22 -1.66
C GLN A 307 -11.53 -7.50 -0.85
N PRO A 308 -12.63 -8.24 -1.04
CA PRO A 308 -12.77 -9.56 -0.44
C PRO A 308 -11.71 -10.51 -1.01
N PRO A 309 -11.27 -11.53 -0.24
CA PRO A 309 -10.45 -12.61 -0.80
C PRO A 309 -11.25 -13.28 -1.92
N THR A 310 -10.60 -13.53 -3.06
CA THR A 310 -11.20 -14.26 -4.17
C THR A 310 -11.44 -15.69 -3.68
N GLN A 311 -12.69 -16.13 -3.61
CA GLN A 311 -12.99 -17.53 -3.28
C GLN A 311 -12.34 -18.40 -4.35
N SER A 312 -11.42 -19.25 -3.94
CA SER A 312 -10.84 -20.27 -4.82
C SER A 312 -11.97 -21.14 -5.37
N ALA A 313 -12.08 -21.27 -6.69
CA ALA A 313 -13.09 -22.06 -7.39
C ALA A 313 -12.96 -23.58 -7.15
N GLY A 314 -12.59 -24.00 -5.93
CA GLY A 314 -12.29 -25.39 -5.55
C GLY A 314 -13.33 -26.08 -4.68
N ALA A 315 -14.44 -25.41 -4.28
CA ALA A 315 -15.41 -26.01 -3.35
C ALA A 315 -16.78 -26.37 -3.97
N ALA A 316 -16.96 -26.25 -5.28
CA ALA A 316 -18.25 -26.49 -5.95
C ALA A 316 -18.38 -27.85 -6.66
N ALA A 317 -17.49 -28.82 -6.43
CA ALA A 317 -17.50 -30.11 -7.16
C ALA A 317 -17.72 -31.35 -6.25
N ALA A 318 -18.38 -31.19 -5.10
CA ALA A 318 -18.61 -32.33 -4.21
C ALA A 318 -20.05 -32.39 -3.64
N SER A 319 -21.10 -32.18 -4.47
CA SER A 319 -22.47 -32.55 -4.06
C SER A 319 -23.41 -32.72 -5.24
N THR A 320 -23.14 -33.69 -6.10
CA THR A 320 -24.16 -34.26 -7.02
C THR A 320 -23.77 -35.68 -7.33
N ASP A 321 -24.00 -36.59 -6.38
CA ASP A 321 -24.35 -37.98 -6.70
C ASP A 321 -25.08 -38.63 -5.52
N ALA A 322 -26.37 -38.52 -5.56
CA ALA A 322 -27.29 -39.38 -4.81
C ALA A 322 -28.58 -39.55 -5.61
N SER A 323 -28.52 -40.43 -6.61
CA SER A 323 -29.71 -40.91 -7.32
C SER A 323 -30.47 -41.90 -6.43
N PRO A 324 -31.76 -41.78 -6.22
CA PRO A 324 -32.55 -42.85 -5.58
C PRO A 324 -33.00 -43.82 -6.70
N ARG A 325 -32.56 -45.06 -6.56
CA ARG A 325 -33.08 -46.17 -7.35
C ARG A 325 -34.56 -46.41 -7.01
N GLY A 326 -35.39 -46.31 -8.03
CA GLY A 326 -36.77 -46.72 -8.01
C GLY A 326 -36.92 -48.22 -7.82
N ARG A 327 -37.91 -48.63 -7.06
CA ARG A 327 -38.45 -49.98 -7.09
C ARG A 327 -39.78 -49.92 -7.81
N THR A 328 -39.84 -50.74 -8.85
CA THR A 328 -41.05 -51.19 -9.54
C THR A 328 -41.83 -52.16 -8.69
N SER A 329 -43.11 -52.02 -8.67
CA SER A 329 -44.11 -53.12 -8.79
C SER A 329 -45.30 -52.57 -9.55
#